data_07dcffa72970ae45f6fa8bc90dabb72d
#
_entry.id   07dcffa72970ae45f6fa8bc90dabb72d
#
_cell.length_a   1.000
_cell.length_b   1.000
_cell.length_c   1.000
_cell.angle_alpha   90.00
_cell.angle_beta   90.00
_cell.angle_gamma   90.00
#
_symmetry.space_group_name_H-M   'P 1'
#
loop_
_entity.id
_entity.type
_entity.pdbx_description
1 polymer ?
#
loop_
_entity_poly.entity_id
_entity_poly.type
_entity_poly.pdbx_seq_one_letter_code
_entity_poly.pdbx_strand_id
1 'polypeptide(L)'
;MFERGDILRTFTLLKGICVYEIKSGSKVGEVNDLILSSTSDSIRSLLIKQGSLFKKTVLLDIQDVASFGTEGVMIEDRTLLRPLKKGSASFVAFCRGLTGNMLFSSEGEQLGLIEDVYFKEEMGTIVGYQCSDGFFSDIIEGKRVIKTDEPLQYGKDAIIVNVKNA
;
A
#
# COMPACT_ATOMS: atom_id res chain seq x y z
N MET A 1 8.98 -16.93 6.13
CA MET A 1 8.37 -17.00 7.49
C MET A 1 8.45 -15.60 8.10
N PHE A 2 7.35 -15.11 8.63
CA PHE A 2 7.30 -13.82 9.31
C PHE A 2 7.71 -14.02 10.78
N GLU A 3 8.49 -13.09 11.32
CA GLU A 3 8.90 -13.17 12.73
C GLU A 3 7.67 -13.00 13.66
N ARG A 4 7.73 -13.63 14.83
CA ARG A 4 6.71 -13.46 15.86
C ARG A 4 6.70 -12.00 16.31
N GLY A 5 5.58 -11.31 16.06
CA GLY A 5 5.40 -9.90 16.42
C GLY A 5 5.20 -8.98 15.23
N ASP A 6 5.49 -9.42 14.02
CA ASP A 6 5.21 -8.63 12.82
C ASP A 6 3.72 -8.66 12.50
N ILE A 7 3.05 -7.54 12.69
CA ILE A 7 1.66 -7.39 12.27
C ILE A 7 1.67 -6.91 10.82
N LEU A 8 1.14 -7.75 9.94
CA LEU A 8 1.03 -7.46 8.53
C LEU A 8 -0.31 -6.82 8.20
N ARG A 9 -0.27 -5.88 7.27
CA ARG A 9 -1.45 -5.30 6.64
C ARG A 9 -1.39 -5.45 5.13
N THR A 10 -2.55 -5.39 4.51
CA THR A 10 -2.65 -5.39 3.05
C THR A 10 -3.38 -4.15 2.57
N PHE A 11 -3.06 -3.72 1.36
CA PHE A 11 -3.75 -2.57 0.75
C PHE A 11 -5.25 -2.83 0.60
N THR A 12 -5.64 -4.00 0.14
CA THR A 12 -7.05 -4.35 -0.09
C THR A 12 -7.87 -4.29 1.21
N LEU A 13 -7.33 -4.79 2.32
CA LEU A 13 -8.02 -4.74 3.61
C LEU A 13 -8.06 -3.34 4.22
N LEU A 14 -7.05 -2.53 3.95
CA LEU A 14 -6.96 -1.18 4.51
C LEU A 14 -7.81 -0.16 3.75
N LYS A 15 -8.00 -0.36 2.45
CA LYS A 15 -8.80 0.52 1.61
C LYS A 15 -10.26 0.60 2.09
N GLY A 16 -10.76 1.81 2.28
CA GLY A 16 -12.11 2.06 2.75
C GLY A 16 -12.28 2.08 4.27
N ILE A 17 -11.24 1.73 5.03
CA ILE A 17 -11.30 1.80 6.49
C ILE A 17 -11.37 3.25 6.95
N CYS A 18 -12.23 3.51 7.96
CA CYS A 18 -12.38 4.82 8.54
C CYS A 18 -11.16 5.22 9.38
N VAL A 19 -10.82 6.49 9.32
CA VAL A 19 -9.77 7.10 10.14
C VAL A 19 -10.42 7.94 11.23
N TYR A 20 -10.02 7.73 12.48
CA TYR A 20 -10.55 8.43 13.65
C TYR A 20 -9.46 9.18 14.38
N GLU A 21 -9.83 10.37 14.85
CA GLU A 21 -8.99 11.17 15.76
C GLU A 21 -9.24 10.72 17.20
N ILE A 22 -8.18 10.31 17.91
CA ILE A 22 -8.28 9.85 19.31
C ILE A 22 -8.73 11.00 20.21
N LYS A 23 -8.17 12.18 20.01
CA LYS A 23 -8.42 13.36 20.83
C LYS A 23 -9.90 13.76 20.91
N SER A 24 -10.65 13.62 19.82
CA SER A 24 -12.06 14.00 19.76
C SER A 24 -13.03 12.82 19.62
N GLY A 25 -12.53 11.63 19.25
CA GLY A 25 -13.36 10.50 18.90
C GLY A 25 -14.10 10.67 17.55
N SER A 26 -13.71 11.65 16.76
CA SER A 26 -14.39 11.99 15.50
C SER A 26 -13.77 11.25 14.32
N LYS A 27 -14.60 10.83 13.38
CA LYS A 27 -14.16 10.36 12.08
C LYS A 27 -13.56 11.52 11.29
N VAL A 28 -12.36 11.35 10.77
CA VAL A 28 -11.66 12.37 9.97
C VAL A 28 -11.60 12.05 8.48
N GLY A 29 -11.92 10.83 8.10
CA GLY A 29 -11.95 10.40 6.70
C GLY A 29 -11.90 8.89 6.53
N GLU A 30 -11.59 8.46 5.32
CA GLU A 30 -11.44 7.05 4.96
C GLU A 30 -10.16 6.85 4.16
N VAL A 31 -9.49 5.73 4.37
CA VAL A 31 -8.33 5.36 3.56
C VAL A 31 -8.75 5.12 2.12
N ASN A 32 -8.20 5.88 1.20
CA ASN A 32 -8.51 5.78 -0.22
C ASN A 32 -7.42 5.06 -1.02
N ASP A 33 -6.17 5.26 -0.66
CA ASP A 33 -5.01 4.66 -1.30
C ASP A 33 -3.80 4.68 -0.38
N LEU A 34 -2.74 4.00 -0.78
CA LEU A 34 -1.44 4.05 -0.15
C LEU A 34 -0.41 4.63 -1.11
N ILE A 35 0.47 5.44 -0.58
CA ILE A 35 1.55 6.07 -1.34
C ILE A 35 2.85 5.34 -1.03
N LEU A 36 3.47 4.84 -2.08
CA LEU A 36 4.73 4.12 -2.01
C LEU A 36 5.91 5.10 -2.00
N SER A 37 6.95 4.76 -1.27
CA SER A 37 8.21 5.48 -1.35
C SER A 37 8.89 5.22 -2.69
N SER A 38 9.50 6.24 -3.27
CA SER A 38 10.31 6.12 -4.49
C SER A 38 11.76 5.69 -4.20
N THR A 39 12.18 5.71 -2.95
CA THR A 39 13.57 5.48 -2.53
C THR A 39 13.76 4.24 -1.67
N SER A 40 12.68 3.68 -1.16
CA SER A 40 12.72 2.49 -0.31
C SER A 40 11.50 1.61 -0.57
N ASP A 41 11.60 0.34 -0.25
CA ASP A 41 10.49 -0.61 -0.37
C ASP A 41 9.55 -0.47 0.84
N SER A 42 8.81 0.64 0.88
CA SER A 42 7.94 0.98 1.99
C SER A 42 6.74 1.84 1.58
N ILE A 43 5.69 1.77 2.38
CA ILE A 43 4.59 2.72 2.35
C ILE A 43 5.06 4.01 3.02
N ARG A 44 4.91 5.11 2.34
CA ARG A 44 5.25 6.44 2.86
C ARG A 44 4.08 7.09 3.60
N SER A 45 2.91 7.05 2.99
CA SER A 45 1.73 7.76 3.48
C SER A 45 0.45 7.03 3.08
N LEU A 46 -0.61 7.31 3.84
CA LEU A 46 -1.97 6.96 3.48
C LEU A 46 -2.63 8.17 2.81
N LEU A 47 -3.35 7.92 1.75
CA LEU A 47 -4.21 8.90 1.11
C LEU A 47 -5.59 8.81 1.75
N ILE A 48 -5.99 9.88 2.44
CA ILE A 48 -7.26 9.96 3.17
C ILE A 48 -8.24 10.82 2.40
N LYS A 49 -9.44 10.29 2.19
CA LYS A 49 -10.54 11.01 1.57
C LYS A 49 -11.46 11.53 2.65
N GLN A 50 -11.72 12.84 2.62
CA GLN A 50 -12.59 13.54 3.57
C GLN A 50 -13.82 14.08 2.88
N GLY A 51 -14.91 14.22 3.65
CA GLY A 51 -16.14 14.89 3.23
C GLY A 51 -17.07 14.02 2.39
N SER A 52 -18.35 14.38 2.41
CA SER A 52 -19.41 13.70 1.67
C SER A 52 -19.76 14.42 0.36
N LEU A 53 -19.94 15.72 0.41
CA LEU A 53 -20.33 16.55 -0.75
C LEU A 53 -19.10 17.14 -1.46
N PHE A 54 -18.14 17.66 -0.70
CA PHE A 54 -16.87 18.18 -1.22
C PHE A 54 -15.74 17.27 -0.80
N LYS A 55 -15.38 16.36 -1.69
CA LYS A 55 -14.33 15.38 -1.42
C LYS A 55 -12.98 16.07 -1.45
N LYS A 56 -12.35 16.13 -0.29
CA LYS A 56 -10.98 16.60 -0.10
C LYS A 56 -10.07 15.41 0.16
N THR A 57 -8.90 15.43 -0.45
CA THR A 57 -7.88 14.41 -0.25
C THR A 57 -6.74 15.00 0.55
N VAL A 58 -6.34 14.30 1.61
CA VAL A 58 -5.23 14.66 2.48
C VAL A 58 -4.30 13.48 2.68
N LEU A 59 -3.10 13.73 3.13
CA LEU A 59 -2.07 12.74 3.40
C LEU A 59 -1.89 12.54 4.90
N LEU A 60 -1.71 11.29 5.28
CA LEU A 60 -1.29 10.88 6.61
C LEU A 60 0.00 10.09 6.49
N ASP A 61 1.10 10.60 7.01
CA ASP A 61 2.36 9.87 6.99
C ASP A 61 2.25 8.59 7.84
N ILE A 62 2.87 7.52 7.38
CA ILE A 62 2.78 6.21 8.05
C ILE A 62 3.25 6.29 9.51
N GLN A 63 4.26 7.09 9.79
CA GLN A 63 4.80 7.30 11.14
C GLN A 63 3.84 8.02 12.08
N ASP A 64 2.84 8.73 11.54
CA ASP A 64 1.85 9.48 12.32
C ASP A 64 0.58 8.67 12.60
N VAL A 65 0.52 7.44 12.11
CA VAL A 65 -0.55 6.49 12.46
C VAL A 65 -0.29 5.99 13.88
N ALA A 66 -1.25 6.25 14.78
CA ALA A 66 -1.13 5.78 16.15
C ALA A 66 -1.44 4.28 16.26
N SER A 67 -2.41 3.79 15.50
CA SER A 67 -2.80 2.38 15.52
C SER A 67 -3.53 1.98 14.24
N PHE A 68 -3.23 0.77 13.76
CA PHE A 68 -3.99 0.10 12.70
C PHE A 68 -4.91 -0.95 13.32
N GLY A 69 -6.20 -0.66 13.39
CA GLY A 69 -7.20 -1.64 13.78
C GLY A 69 -7.82 -2.35 12.57
N THR A 70 -8.60 -3.38 12.83
CA THR A 70 -9.38 -4.08 11.79
C THR A 70 -10.52 -3.23 11.25
N GLU A 71 -11.03 -2.31 12.06
CA GLU A 71 -12.20 -1.48 11.72
C GLU A 71 -11.91 0.02 11.73
N GLY A 72 -10.72 0.41 12.10
CA GLY A 72 -10.35 1.82 12.18
C GLY A 72 -8.85 2.04 12.22
N VAL A 73 -8.42 3.07 11.52
CA VAL A 73 -7.08 3.64 11.66
C VAL A 73 -7.15 4.82 12.61
N MET A 74 -6.29 4.85 13.60
CA MET A 74 -6.30 5.87 14.65
C MET A 74 -5.15 6.86 14.48
N ILE A 75 -5.45 8.14 14.62
CA ILE A 75 -4.46 9.22 14.70
C ILE A 75 -4.69 10.02 15.98
N GLU A 76 -3.64 10.61 16.53
CA GLU A 76 -3.77 11.41 17.76
C GLU A 76 -4.56 12.69 17.52
N ASP A 77 -4.20 13.43 16.48
CA ASP A 77 -4.74 14.77 16.20
C ASP A 77 -4.83 14.98 14.67
N ARG A 78 -5.93 15.59 14.23
CA ARG A 78 -6.16 15.89 12.80
C ARG A 78 -5.17 16.90 12.21
N THR A 79 -4.42 17.61 13.03
CA THR A 79 -3.35 18.49 12.57
C THR A 79 -2.18 17.74 11.93
N LEU A 80 -2.11 16.42 12.14
CA LEU A 80 -1.14 15.54 11.48
C LEU A 80 -1.47 15.32 9.99
N LEU A 81 -2.71 15.58 9.57
CA LEU A 81 -3.12 15.47 8.19
C LEU A 81 -2.55 16.63 7.36
N ARG A 82 -1.93 16.30 6.24
CA ARG A 82 -1.30 17.28 5.35
C ARG A 82 -2.04 17.37 4.01
N PRO A 83 -2.11 18.56 3.38
CA PRO A 83 -2.72 18.67 2.07
C PRO A 83 -1.89 17.95 1.00
N LEU A 84 -2.57 17.32 0.05
CA LEU A 84 -1.93 16.80 -1.16
C LEU A 84 -1.61 17.99 -2.08
N LYS A 85 -0.33 18.26 -2.29
CA LYS A 85 0.10 19.34 -3.18
C LYS A 85 -0.14 18.94 -4.65
N LYS A 86 -0.77 19.83 -5.41
CA LYS A 86 -0.87 19.69 -6.87
C LYS A 86 0.53 19.66 -7.47
N GLY A 87 0.82 18.66 -8.29
CA GLY A 87 2.12 18.49 -8.93
C GLY A 87 3.05 17.48 -8.29
N SER A 88 2.82 17.06 -7.04
CA SER A 88 3.58 15.97 -6.43
C SER A 88 3.19 14.58 -6.96
N ALA A 89 2.11 14.49 -7.70
CA ALA A 89 1.60 13.24 -8.25
C ALA A 89 2.49 12.61 -9.33
N SER A 90 3.41 13.38 -9.93
CA SER A 90 4.24 12.90 -11.03
C SER A 90 5.34 11.90 -10.60
N PHE A 91 5.66 11.84 -9.30
CA PHE A 91 6.72 10.99 -8.77
C PHE A 91 6.25 10.05 -7.67
N VAL A 92 4.95 9.91 -7.51
CA VAL A 92 4.37 9.12 -6.43
C VAL A 92 3.66 7.91 -7.01
N ALA A 93 4.13 6.73 -6.60
CA ALA A 93 3.46 5.49 -6.93
C ALA A 93 2.31 5.25 -5.93
N PHE A 94 1.12 5.02 -6.46
CA PHE A 94 -0.05 4.64 -5.68
C PHE A 94 -0.27 3.13 -5.78
N CYS A 95 -0.67 2.48 -4.70
CA CYS A 95 -1.01 1.05 -4.73
C CYS A 95 -2.11 0.74 -5.74
N ARG A 96 -3.08 1.62 -5.91
CA ARG A 96 -4.12 1.48 -6.95
C ARG A 96 -3.53 1.40 -8.36
N GLY A 97 -2.46 2.14 -8.63
CA GLY A 97 -1.77 2.10 -9.93
C GLY A 97 -0.95 0.84 -10.16
N LEU A 98 -0.64 0.09 -9.10
CA LEU A 98 0.08 -1.18 -9.20
C LEU A 98 -0.83 -2.34 -9.54
N THR A 99 -2.02 -2.37 -8.94
CA THR A 99 -2.95 -3.49 -9.12
C THR A 99 -3.40 -3.62 -10.57
N GLY A 100 -3.43 -4.87 -11.05
CA GLY A 100 -3.78 -5.18 -12.43
C GLY A 100 -2.62 -5.09 -13.43
N ASN A 101 -1.44 -4.66 -13.01
CA ASN A 101 -0.26 -4.64 -13.86
C ASN A 101 0.52 -5.95 -13.76
N MET A 102 1.15 -6.33 -14.87
CA MET A 102 2.00 -7.50 -14.92
C MET A 102 3.36 -7.20 -14.28
N LEU A 103 3.76 -8.08 -13.38
CA LEU A 103 5.06 -8.03 -12.72
C LEU A 103 6.02 -9.00 -13.38
N PHE A 104 7.22 -8.53 -13.69
CA PHE A 104 8.32 -9.33 -14.21
C PHE A 104 9.48 -9.34 -13.24
N SER A 105 10.21 -10.45 -13.19
CA SER A 105 11.50 -10.48 -12.53
C SER A 105 12.55 -9.77 -13.38
N SER A 106 13.64 -9.35 -12.75
CA SER A 106 14.80 -8.79 -13.47
C SER A 106 15.47 -9.81 -14.40
N GLU A 107 15.17 -11.09 -14.25
CA GLU A 107 15.66 -12.18 -15.10
C GLU A 107 14.74 -12.46 -16.30
N GLY A 108 13.63 -11.72 -16.41
CA GLY A 108 12.68 -11.82 -17.53
C GLY A 108 11.55 -12.82 -17.34
N GLU A 109 11.35 -13.31 -16.11
CA GLU A 109 10.22 -14.18 -15.80
C GLU A 109 8.97 -13.38 -15.52
N GLN A 110 7.85 -13.80 -16.08
CA GLN A 110 6.54 -13.24 -15.79
C GLN A 110 6.04 -13.81 -14.46
N LEU A 111 5.85 -12.94 -13.47
CA LEU A 111 5.48 -13.33 -12.10
C LEU A 111 3.98 -13.31 -11.85
N GLY A 112 3.22 -12.58 -12.66
CA GLY A 112 1.77 -12.50 -12.59
C GLY A 112 1.25 -11.07 -12.47
N LEU A 113 -0.07 -10.93 -12.37
CA LEU A 113 -0.73 -9.65 -12.16
C LEU A 113 -0.69 -9.28 -10.67
N ILE A 114 -0.28 -8.07 -10.36
CA ILE A 114 -0.27 -7.58 -8.98
C ILE A 114 -1.72 -7.39 -8.51
N GLU A 115 -2.09 -8.02 -7.40
CA GLU A 115 -3.42 -7.94 -6.81
C GLU A 115 -3.45 -7.22 -5.47
N ASP A 116 -2.38 -7.33 -4.69
CA ASP A 116 -2.32 -6.73 -3.36
C ASP A 116 -0.87 -6.47 -2.94
N VAL A 117 -0.72 -5.62 -1.93
CA VAL A 117 0.57 -5.23 -1.33
C VAL A 117 0.53 -5.56 0.16
N TYR A 118 1.52 -6.30 0.63
CA TYR A 118 1.70 -6.67 2.04
C TYR A 118 2.78 -5.81 2.66
N PHE A 119 2.49 -5.21 3.80
CA PHE A 119 3.44 -4.36 4.52
C PHE A 119 3.34 -4.55 6.05
N LYS A 120 4.41 -4.17 6.74
CA LYS A 120 4.46 -4.15 8.21
C LYS A 120 3.88 -2.84 8.72
N GLU A 121 3.05 -2.90 9.78
CA GLU A 121 2.44 -1.73 10.38
C GLU A 121 3.44 -0.69 10.83
N GLU A 122 4.50 -1.14 11.48
CA GLU A 122 5.39 -0.29 12.26
C GLU A 122 6.08 0.79 11.44
N MET A 123 6.62 0.43 10.28
CA MET A 123 7.36 1.37 9.42
C MET A 123 6.85 1.40 7.98
N GLY A 124 5.75 0.71 7.71
CA GLY A 124 5.23 0.60 6.35
C GLY A 124 6.13 -0.21 5.41
N THR A 125 7.09 -0.96 5.93
CA THR A 125 7.99 -1.76 5.10
C THR A 125 7.21 -2.79 4.30
N ILE A 126 7.34 -2.76 3.00
CA ILE A 126 6.70 -3.72 2.10
C ILE A 126 7.44 -5.05 2.23
N VAL A 127 6.69 -6.13 2.44
CA VAL A 127 7.24 -7.48 2.55
C VAL A 127 6.99 -8.31 1.30
N GLY A 128 6.03 -7.91 0.48
CA GLY A 128 5.77 -8.60 -0.77
C GLY A 128 4.53 -8.12 -1.49
N TYR A 129 4.37 -8.64 -2.69
CA TYR A 129 3.25 -8.36 -3.58
C TYR A 129 2.51 -9.65 -3.86
N GLN A 130 1.19 -9.64 -3.67
CA GLN A 130 0.36 -10.77 -4.06
C GLN A 130 0.11 -10.70 -5.55
N CYS A 131 0.45 -11.78 -6.26
CA CYS A 131 0.29 -11.89 -7.70
C CYS A 131 -0.60 -13.08 -8.05
N SER A 132 -1.38 -12.91 -9.11
CA SER A 132 -2.09 -13.99 -9.76
C SER A 132 -1.40 -14.36 -11.06
N ASP A 133 -1.32 -15.65 -11.37
CA ASP A 133 -0.70 -16.13 -12.61
C ASP A 133 -1.59 -15.94 -13.85
N GLY A 134 -2.70 -15.20 -13.71
CA GLY A 134 -3.70 -15.05 -14.74
C GLY A 134 -4.79 -16.12 -14.67
N PHE A 135 -5.63 -16.14 -15.68
CA PHE A 135 -6.97 -16.68 -15.64
C PHE A 135 -7.14 -18.16 -15.23
N PHE A 136 -6.17 -19.02 -15.52
CA PHE A 136 -6.31 -20.46 -15.24
C PHE A 136 -5.53 -20.97 -14.05
N SER A 137 -4.41 -20.37 -13.74
CA SER A 137 -3.55 -20.85 -12.65
C SER A 137 -4.06 -20.46 -11.27
N ASP A 138 -4.82 -19.40 -11.13
CA ASP A 138 -5.45 -19.02 -9.85
C ASP A 138 -6.39 -20.11 -9.29
N ILE A 139 -7.00 -20.90 -10.14
CA ILE A 139 -7.90 -21.98 -9.75
C ILE A 139 -7.13 -23.19 -9.24
N ILE A 140 -5.92 -23.42 -9.74
CA ILE A 140 -5.14 -24.62 -9.49
C ILE A 140 -4.07 -24.41 -8.44
N GLU A 141 -3.33 -23.31 -8.53
CA GLU A 141 -2.14 -23.03 -7.71
C GLU A 141 -2.40 -22.03 -6.58
N GLY A 142 -3.49 -21.28 -6.66
CA GLY A 142 -3.79 -20.21 -5.72
C GLY A 142 -2.93 -18.99 -5.94
N LYS A 143 -3.04 -18.05 -4.99
CA LYS A 143 -2.31 -16.79 -5.03
C LYS A 143 -0.97 -16.93 -4.36
N ARG A 144 0.05 -16.30 -4.92
CA ARG A 144 1.40 -16.31 -4.36
C ARG A 144 1.86 -14.91 -4.01
N VAL A 145 2.69 -14.82 -2.98
CA VAL A 145 3.31 -13.57 -2.53
C VAL A 145 4.76 -13.54 -2.99
N ILE A 146 5.09 -12.54 -3.80
CA ILE A 146 6.45 -12.28 -4.25
C ILE A 146 7.13 -11.38 -3.23
N LYS A 147 8.17 -11.89 -2.59
CA LYS A 147 8.94 -11.16 -1.59
C LYS A 147 10.06 -10.37 -2.24
N THR A 148 10.22 -9.13 -1.80
CA THR A 148 11.32 -8.27 -2.24
C THR A 148 11.77 -7.39 -1.07
N ASP A 149 12.99 -6.90 -1.13
CA ASP A 149 13.56 -5.90 -0.25
C ASP A 149 14.01 -4.65 -1.01
N GLU A 150 13.76 -4.63 -2.29
CA GLU A 150 14.07 -3.51 -3.17
C GLU A 150 12.78 -2.92 -3.75
N PRO A 151 12.74 -1.60 -3.97
CA PRO A 151 11.62 -0.95 -4.63
C PRO A 151 11.38 -1.51 -6.03
N LEU A 152 10.10 -1.54 -6.43
CA LEU A 152 9.73 -1.89 -7.80
C LEU A 152 10.27 -0.85 -8.78
N GLN A 153 10.72 -1.32 -9.94
CA GLN A 153 11.08 -0.45 -11.06
C GLN A 153 9.87 -0.30 -11.98
N TYR A 154 9.42 0.93 -12.15
CA TYR A 154 8.29 1.26 -13.01
C TYR A 154 8.79 1.56 -14.42
N GLY A 155 8.57 0.63 -15.34
CA GLY A 155 8.83 0.82 -16.75
C GLY A 155 7.60 1.32 -17.50
N LYS A 156 7.80 1.67 -18.78
CA LYS A 156 6.72 2.08 -19.66
C LYS A 156 5.71 0.96 -19.93
N ASP A 157 6.21 -0.26 -20.07
CA ASP A 157 5.42 -1.42 -20.50
C ASP A 157 5.36 -2.54 -19.47
N ALA A 158 6.14 -2.44 -18.39
CA ALA A 158 6.22 -3.47 -17.36
C ALA A 158 6.68 -2.90 -16.01
N ILE A 159 6.25 -3.56 -14.95
CA ILE A 159 6.80 -3.37 -13.60
C ILE A 159 7.80 -4.50 -13.35
N ILE A 160 9.00 -4.14 -12.88
CA ILE A 160 10.08 -5.09 -12.69
C ILE A 160 10.51 -5.15 -11.23
N VAL A 161 10.77 -6.33 -10.74
CA VAL A 161 11.22 -6.58 -9.38
C VAL A 161 12.45 -7.48 -9.36
N ASN A 162 13.40 -7.20 -8.46
CA ASN A 162 14.44 -8.13 -8.08
C ASN A 162 13.87 -9.12 -7.07
N VAL A 163 13.73 -10.37 -7.49
CA VAL A 163 13.26 -11.43 -6.60
C VAL A 163 14.44 -11.98 -5.81
N LYS A 164 14.32 -12.00 -4.49
CA LYS A 164 15.25 -12.77 -3.67
C LYS A 164 15.07 -14.25 -3.99
N ASN A 165 16.12 -14.85 -4.49
CA ASN A 165 16.20 -16.29 -4.52
C ASN A 165 16.17 -16.80 -3.07
N ALA A 166 15.13 -17.51 -2.78
CA ALA A 166 14.97 -18.13 -1.47
C ALA A 166 16.07 -19.16 -1.21
#